data_6a4a0b49e610a6f0895010b14c617fb3
#
_entry.id   6a4a0b49e610a6f0895010b14c617fb3
#
_cell.length_a   1.000
_cell.length_b   1.000
_cell.length_c   1.000
_cell.angle_alpha   90.00
_cell.angle_beta   90.00
_cell.angle_gamma   90.00
#
_symmetry.space_group_name_H-M   'P 1'
#
loop_
_entity.id
_entity.type
_entity.pdbx_description
1 polymer ?
#
loop_
_entity_poly.entity_id
_entity_poly.type
_entity_poly.pdbx_seq_one_letter_code
_entity_poly.pdbx_strand_id
1 'polypeptide(L)'
;MRSTIEFLLNSERVCVPAAQGTRTLLAWLREERRLTGTKEGCAEGDCGACTVVVDSLPVCSCIYLLGCLDGKSLTTVEGLKEHPAQRAMVECHGSQCGFCTPGFVMALYAHYQNRQGTLCDALAGNLCRCTGYAPILAAGEKMFQYEKTQSSSFSQLAQDGVHHRRFSAPRTLAELQALLHPGATLLGGGTDLGLSITKQLRELDNVVYLGNVAELRELDDFPDHLRIGGAVTYTEAHAALARLHPDIGELLRRLGGAQVRACGTLAGNIANGSPIGDSMPFLIALGSSLELQSGSRQRTVLLENFYTGYRKTALQPGEFIRAIRVPKLASGARFAAYKISKRFDQDISAVCAAFHVDGKNARFALGGMAATPARAPRAEAAFAHGVEKACAALAEDFKPLSDHRASAWYRLTVAQNLLRKFSEAKSARAILDLQP
;
A
#
# COMPACT_ATOMS: atom_id res chain seq x y z
N MET A 1 -11.56 9.93 -25.70
CA MET A 1 -11.79 9.80 -24.25
C MET A 1 -13.20 10.25 -23.92
N ARG A 2 -13.87 9.58 -22.98
CA ARG A 2 -15.25 9.86 -22.53
C ARG A 2 -15.26 10.97 -21.46
N SER A 3 -16.43 11.63 -21.29
CA SER A 3 -16.69 12.60 -20.20
C SER A 3 -17.43 11.97 -19.00
N THR A 4 -17.59 10.65 -19.00
CA THR A 4 -18.33 9.88 -18.00
C THR A 4 -17.48 8.75 -17.44
N ILE A 5 -17.66 8.45 -16.15
CA ILE A 5 -17.12 7.30 -15.43
C ILE A 5 -18.20 6.25 -15.42
N GLU A 6 -17.88 5.03 -15.85
CA GLU A 6 -18.82 3.92 -15.94
C GLU A 6 -18.34 2.72 -15.14
N PHE A 7 -19.19 2.18 -14.27
CA PHE A 7 -18.87 1.04 -13.41
C PHE A 7 -20.12 0.24 -13.05
N LEU A 8 -19.95 -0.93 -12.44
CA LEU A 8 -21.04 -1.68 -11.83
C LEU A 8 -21.14 -1.33 -10.34
N LEU A 9 -22.34 -1.04 -9.86
CA LEU A 9 -22.66 -0.90 -8.44
C LEU A 9 -23.65 -2.01 -8.07
N ASN A 10 -23.24 -2.96 -7.25
CA ASN A 10 -24.07 -4.10 -6.85
C ASN A 10 -24.70 -4.82 -8.06
N SER A 11 -23.90 -5.03 -9.13
CA SER A 11 -24.26 -5.61 -10.41
C SER A 11 -25.11 -4.74 -11.35
N GLU A 12 -25.46 -3.52 -10.97
CA GLU A 12 -26.15 -2.57 -11.82
C GLU A 12 -25.17 -1.60 -12.49
N ARG A 13 -25.33 -1.32 -13.78
CA ARG A 13 -24.50 -0.35 -14.50
C ARG A 13 -24.82 1.07 -14.04
N VAL A 14 -23.81 1.80 -13.66
CA VAL A 14 -23.89 3.20 -13.23
C VAL A 14 -22.96 4.04 -14.10
N CYS A 15 -23.45 5.23 -14.46
CA CYS A 15 -22.72 6.24 -15.21
C CYS A 15 -22.77 7.56 -14.43
N VAL A 16 -21.61 8.17 -14.18
CA VAL A 16 -21.51 9.46 -13.49
C VAL A 16 -20.63 10.42 -14.28
N PRO A 17 -20.87 11.75 -14.21
CA PRO A 17 -20.00 12.72 -14.86
C PRO A 17 -18.56 12.65 -14.35
N ALA A 18 -17.58 12.72 -15.24
CA ALA A 18 -16.15 12.74 -14.88
C ALA A 18 -15.77 13.94 -13.99
N ALA A 19 -16.57 15.01 -14.00
CA ALA A 19 -16.43 16.14 -13.07
C ALA A 19 -16.51 15.74 -11.59
N GLN A 20 -17.17 14.62 -11.26
CA GLN A 20 -17.27 14.06 -9.91
C GLN A 20 -16.10 13.14 -9.55
N GLY A 21 -15.18 12.89 -10.47
CA GLY A 21 -14.10 11.89 -10.31
C GLY A 21 -13.20 12.12 -9.12
N THR A 22 -13.05 13.36 -8.65
CA THR A 22 -12.25 13.71 -7.46
C THR A 22 -13.01 13.62 -6.14
N ARG A 23 -14.31 13.31 -6.16
CA ARG A 23 -15.09 13.08 -4.94
C ARG A 23 -14.69 11.75 -4.30
N THR A 24 -14.73 11.66 -2.96
CA THR A 24 -14.55 10.38 -2.28
C THR A 24 -15.71 9.45 -2.57
N LEU A 25 -15.42 8.16 -2.76
CA LEU A 25 -16.44 7.15 -2.98
C LEU A 25 -17.45 7.08 -1.83
N LEU A 26 -16.97 7.21 -0.58
CA LEU A 26 -17.82 7.21 0.61
C LEU A 26 -18.87 8.32 0.58
N ALA A 27 -18.44 9.56 0.30
CA ALA A 27 -19.36 10.70 0.23
C ALA A 27 -20.41 10.49 -0.87
N TRP A 28 -20.01 10.01 -2.05
CA TRP A 28 -20.95 9.72 -3.14
C TRP A 28 -21.95 8.61 -2.78
N LEU A 29 -21.48 7.51 -2.18
CA LEU A 29 -22.37 6.42 -1.74
C LEU A 29 -23.41 6.90 -0.73
N ARG A 30 -22.99 7.65 0.28
CA ARG A 30 -23.86 8.05 1.39
C ARG A 30 -24.80 9.21 1.03
N GLU A 31 -24.30 10.22 0.34
CA GLU A 31 -25.04 11.48 0.10
C GLU A 31 -25.89 11.41 -1.17
N GLU A 32 -25.37 10.81 -2.24
CA GLU A 32 -26.03 10.78 -3.54
C GLU A 32 -26.81 9.47 -3.76
N ARG A 33 -26.17 8.32 -3.48
CA ARG A 33 -26.83 7.01 -3.66
C ARG A 33 -27.65 6.58 -2.46
N ARG A 34 -27.53 7.25 -1.33
CA ARG A 34 -28.22 6.93 -0.07
C ARG A 34 -27.92 5.51 0.46
N LEU A 35 -26.79 4.93 0.05
CA LEU A 35 -26.28 3.66 0.54
C LEU A 35 -25.50 3.90 1.85
N THR A 36 -26.23 4.00 2.96
CA THR A 36 -25.70 4.43 4.26
C THR A 36 -25.15 3.29 5.12
N GLY A 37 -25.24 2.05 4.64
CA GLY A 37 -24.59 0.89 5.28
C GLY A 37 -23.08 1.05 5.38
N THR A 38 -22.43 1.61 4.36
CA THR A 38 -21.02 1.99 4.42
C THR A 38 -20.83 3.18 5.37
N LYS A 39 -20.03 3.01 6.44
CA LYS A 39 -19.92 3.98 7.56
C LYS A 39 -18.64 4.83 7.45
N GLU A 40 -18.72 6.06 7.97
CA GLU A 40 -17.55 6.93 8.16
C GLU A 40 -17.12 6.91 9.62
N GLY A 41 -15.93 6.35 9.91
CA GLY A 41 -15.33 6.38 11.25
C GLY A 41 -14.17 7.36 11.33
N CYS A 42 -13.04 7.07 10.68
CA CYS A 42 -11.82 7.87 10.76
C CYS A 42 -11.64 8.87 9.62
N ALA A 43 -12.22 8.62 8.44
CA ALA A 43 -12.00 9.37 7.20
C ALA A 43 -10.51 9.47 6.79
N GLU A 44 -9.69 8.43 7.11
CA GLU A 44 -8.26 8.40 6.80
C GLU A 44 -7.73 7.02 6.38
N GLY A 45 -8.65 6.06 6.14
CA GLY A 45 -8.27 4.72 5.67
C GLY A 45 -7.73 3.77 6.76
N ASP A 46 -7.90 4.10 8.05
CA ASP A 46 -7.34 3.33 9.17
C ASP A 46 -8.35 2.39 9.86
N CYS A 47 -9.61 2.81 10.05
CA CYS A 47 -10.57 2.06 10.88
C CYS A 47 -11.37 0.98 10.13
N GLY A 48 -11.39 0.98 8.82
CA GLY A 48 -12.09 0.00 7.98
C GLY A 48 -13.63 0.03 8.02
N ALA A 49 -14.28 0.95 8.77
CA ALA A 49 -15.74 1.05 8.82
C ALA A 49 -16.36 1.39 7.46
N CYS A 50 -15.59 1.99 6.56
CA CYS A 50 -15.96 2.36 5.21
C CYS A 50 -15.57 1.31 4.15
N THR A 51 -15.17 0.09 4.54
CA THR A 51 -14.75 -0.94 3.60
C THR A 51 -15.88 -1.28 2.62
N VAL A 52 -15.53 -1.27 1.34
CA VAL A 52 -16.32 -1.79 0.22
C VAL A 52 -15.44 -2.74 -0.59
N VAL A 53 -15.99 -3.45 -1.56
CA VAL A 53 -15.20 -4.37 -2.41
C VAL A 53 -15.23 -3.88 -3.86
N VAL A 54 -14.04 -3.68 -4.43
CA VAL A 54 -13.83 -3.30 -5.83
C VAL A 54 -13.05 -4.42 -6.52
N ASP A 55 -13.61 -4.99 -7.59
CA ASP A 55 -13.01 -6.11 -8.33
C ASP A 55 -12.50 -7.23 -7.39
N SER A 56 -13.34 -7.64 -6.44
CA SER A 56 -13.05 -8.63 -5.40
C SER A 56 -12.04 -8.22 -4.32
N LEU A 57 -11.45 -7.03 -4.38
CA LEU A 57 -10.50 -6.53 -3.39
C LEU A 57 -11.16 -5.54 -2.40
N PRO A 58 -10.86 -5.62 -1.10
CA PRO A 58 -11.38 -4.67 -0.13
C PRO A 58 -10.68 -3.32 -0.30
N VAL A 59 -11.44 -2.22 -0.22
CA VAL A 59 -10.89 -0.85 -0.28
C VAL A 59 -11.54 0.05 0.76
N CYS A 60 -10.82 1.08 1.24
CA CYS A 60 -11.36 2.12 2.11
C CYS A 60 -12.02 3.21 1.28
N SER A 61 -13.35 3.23 1.20
CA SER A 61 -14.09 4.19 0.36
C SER A 61 -13.93 5.66 0.79
N CYS A 62 -13.52 5.94 2.03
CA CYS A 62 -13.28 7.30 2.51
C CYS A 62 -12.08 8.00 1.85
N ILE A 63 -11.10 7.24 1.36
CA ILE A 63 -9.89 7.76 0.68
C ILE A 63 -9.80 7.30 -0.78
N TYR A 64 -10.73 6.48 -1.25
CA TYR A 64 -10.82 6.03 -2.63
C TYR A 64 -11.64 7.02 -3.45
N LEU A 65 -11.11 7.50 -4.57
CA LEU A 65 -11.82 8.48 -5.41
C LEU A 65 -12.79 7.80 -6.37
N LEU A 66 -13.96 8.42 -6.57
CA LEU A 66 -15.02 7.91 -7.41
C LEU A 66 -14.54 7.60 -8.83
N GLY A 67 -13.66 8.45 -9.38
CA GLY A 67 -13.10 8.27 -10.72
C GLY A 67 -12.26 7.00 -10.90
N CYS A 68 -11.69 6.48 -9.81
CA CYS A 68 -10.92 5.24 -9.85
C CYS A 68 -11.78 3.99 -10.09
N LEU A 69 -13.13 4.12 -10.05
CA LEU A 69 -14.05 3.02 -10.36
C LEU A 69 -14.25 2.80 -11.85
N ASP A 70 -13.75 3.66 -12.72
CA ASP A 70 -14.00 3.53 -14.17
C ASP A 70 -13.60 2.15 -14.69
N GLY A 71 -14.57 1.45 -15.26
CA GLY A 71 -14.42 0.09 -15.78
C GLY A 71 -14.47 -1.03 -14.75
N LYS A 72 -14.75 -0.74 -13.46
CA LYS A 72 -14.67 -1.69 -12.35
C LYS A 72 -16.07 -2.10 -11.82
N SER A 73 -16.07 -3.07 -10.92
CA SER A 73 -17.24 -3.52 -10.19
C SER A 73 -17.11 -3.17 -8.71
N LEU A 74 -18.12 -2.49 -8.18
CA LEU A 74 -18.22 -2.10 -6.78
C LEU A 74 -19.35 -2.88 -6.11
N THR A 75 -19.02 -3.54 -5.00
CA THR A 75 -19.99 -4.20 -4.12
C THR A 75 -19.98 -3.50 -2.76
N THR A 76 -21.16 -3.10 -2.29
CA THR A 76 -21.41 -2.58 -0.94
C THR A 76 -22.17 -3.60 -0.11
N VAL A 77 -22.28 -3.36 1.21
CA VAL A 77 -23.01 -4.26 2.11
C VAL A 77 -24.48 -4.45 1.71
N GLU A 78 -25.09 -3.45 1.09
CA GLU A 78 -26.47 -3.52 0.57
C GLU A 78 -26.61 -4.46 -0.63
N GLY A 79 -25.51 -4.69 -1.37
CA GLY A 79 -25.48 -5.64 -2.48
C GLY A 79 -25.40 -7.10 -2.07
N LEU A 80 -25.07 -7.38 -0.80
CA LEU A 80 -25.00 -8.72 -0.26
C LEU A 80 -26.37 -9.19 0.22
N LYS A 81 -26.92 -10.22 -0.42
CA LYS A 81 -28.20 -10.81 -0.04
C LYS A 81 -27.92 -12.14 0.67
N GLU A 82 -28.07 -12.18 2.01
CA GLU A 82 -27.88 -13.37 2.83
C GLU A 82 -26.56 -14.13 2.61
N HIS A 83 -25.50 -13.36 2.31
CA HIS A 83 -24.18 -13.93 2.08
C HIS A 83 -23.67 -14.68 3.34
N PRO A 84 -22.92 -15.78 3.21
CA PRO A 84 -22.32 -16.52 4.32
C PRO A 84 -21.65 -15.67 5.40
N ALA A 85 -20.94 -14.61 5.01
CA ALA A 85 -20.33 -13.67 5.95
C ALA A 85 -21.38 -12.95 6.83
N GLN A 86 -22.54 -12.55 6.25
CA GLN A 86 -23.62 -11.91 7.03
C GLN A 86 -24.28 -12.90 8.01
N ARG A 87 -24.61 -14.10 7.52
CA ARG A 87 -25.21 -15.16 8.33
C ARG A 87 -24.30 -15.54 9.50
N ALA A 88 -23.01 -15.77 9.24
CA ALA A 88 -22.03 -16.10 10.26
C ALA A 88 -21.88 -15.00 11.32
N MET A 89 -21.87 -13.73 10.91
CA MET A 89 -21.82 -12.59 11.84
C MET A 89 -23.03 -12.54 12.78
N VAL A 90 -24.21 -12.91 12.30
CA VAL A 90 -25.42 -13.00 13.14
C VAL A 90 -25.31 -14.19 14.10
N GLU A 91 -25.02 -15.38 13.61
CA GLU A 91 -24.99 -16.61 14.39
C GLU A 91 -23.85 -16.65 15.43
N CYS A 92 -22.73 -15.98 15.16
CA CYS A 92 -21.61 -15.88 16.09
C CYS A 92 -21.68 -14.64 16.99
N HIS A 93 -22.77 -13.87 16.93
CA HIS A 93 -22.91 -12.62 17.69
C HIS A 93 -21.75 -11.63 17.45
N GLY A 94 -21.27 -11.52 16.20
CA GLY A 94 -20.13 -10.72 15.80
C GLY A 94 -20.38 -9.20 15.83
N SER A 95 -21.52 -8.75 16.31
CA SER A 95 -21.91 -7.33 16.37
C SER A 95 -22.52 -6.96 17.71
N GLN A 96 -22.20 -5.75 18.22
CA GLN A 96 -22.85 -5.14 19.39
C GLN A 96 -23.45 -3.78 19.01
N CYS A 97 -22.68 -2.68 18.97
CA CYS A 97 -23.24 -1.38 18.57
C CYS A 97 -23.58 -1.28 17.07
N GLY A 98 -23.06 -2.17 16.24
CA GLY A 98 -23.35 -2.25 14.80
C GLY A 98 -22.57 -1.32 13.90
N PHE A 99 -21.84 -0.33 14.43
CA PHE A 99 -21.19 0.70 13.60
C PHE A 99 -20.09 0.13 12.68
N CYS A 100 -19.19 -0.71 13.18
CA CYS A 100 -18.13 -1.33 12.40
C CYS A 100 -18.60 -2.57 11.60
N THR A 101 -19.77 -3.10 11.90
CA THR A 101 -20.27 -4.37 11.35
C THR A 101 -20.28 -4.42 9.82
N PRO A 102 -20.79 -3.42 9.09
CA PRO A 102 -20.74 -3.44 7.62
C PRO A 102 -19.33 -3.55 7.06
N GLY A 103 -18.38 -2.83 7.67
CA GLY A 103 -16.96 -2.88 7.25
C GLY A 103 -16.35 -4.28 7.45
N PHE A 104 -16.62 -4.93 8.57
CA PHE A 104 -16.20 -6.32 8.81
C PHE A 104 -16.86 -7.31 7.86
N VAL A 105 -18.17 -7.18 7.62
CA VAL A 105 -18.87 -8.01 6.64
C VAL A 105 -18.23 -7.91 5.26
N MET A 106 -17.87 -6.69 4.81
CA MET A 106 -17.24 -6.49 3.51
C MET A 106 -15.79 -7.03 3.48
N ALA A 107 -15.04 -6.93 4.57
CA ALA A 107 -13.70 -7.53 4.67
C ALA A 107 -13.77 -9.07 4.65
N LEU A 108 -14.72 -9.66 5.39
CA LEU A 108 -15.02 -11.10 5.37
C LEU A 108 -15.48 -11.56 3.98
N TYR A 109 -16.34 -10.78 3.31
CA TYR A 109 -16.77 -11.05 1.94
C TYR A 109 -15.59 -11.10 0.97
N ALA A 110 -14.69 -10.11 1.01
CA ALA A 110 -13.48 -10.10 0.19
C ALA A 110 -12.58 -11.33 0.49
N HIS A 111 -12.39 -11.67 1.76
CA HIS A 111 -11.62 -12.86 2.15
C HIS A 111 -12.29 -14.16 1.69
N TYR A 112 -13.63 -14.26 1.76
CA TYR A 112 -14.39 -15.39 1.25
C TYR A 112 -14.17 -15.61 -0.25
N GLN A 113 -14.12 -14.54 -1.02
CA GLN A 113 -13.89 -14.56 -2.47
C GLN A 113 -12.45 -14.97 -2.83
N ASN A 114 -11.46 -14.35 -2.20
CA ASN A 114 -10.06 -14.44 -2.61
C ASN A 114 -9.27 -15.53 -1.88
N ARG A 115 -9.64 -15.88 -0.65
CA ARG A 115 -8.95 -16.82 0.25
C ARG A 115 -7.43 -16.54 0.38
N GLN A 116 -7.04 -15.27 0.29
CA GLN A 116 -5.64 -14.86 0.41
C GLN A 116 -5.30 -14.52 1.85
N GLY A 117 -4.13 -14.98 2.31
CA GLY A 117 -3.64 -14.74 3.66
C GLY A 117 -4.48 -15.42 4.75
N THR A 118 -4.21 -15.06 6.00
CA THR A 118 -4.97 -15.52 7.15
C THR A 118 -6.23 -14.67 7.37
N LEU A 119 -7.19 -15.17 8.15
CA LEU A 119 -8.36 -14.40 8.56
C LEU A 119 -7.94 -13.13 9.33
N CYS A 120 -6.93 -13.24 10.20
CA CYS A 120 -6.39 -12.09 10.94
C CYS A 120 -5.84 -11.01 9.98
N ASP A 121 -5.13 -11.41 8.91
CA ASP A 121 -4.62 -10.46 7.90
C ASP A 121 -5.75 -9.75 7.15
N ALA A 122 -6.82 -10.48 6.83
CA ALA A 122 -7.99 -9.92 6.15
C ALA A 122 -8.73 -8.89 7.01
N LEU A 123 -8.74 -9.08 8.33
CA LEU A 123 -9.44 -8.23 9.29
C LEU A 123 -8.55 -7.18 9.97
N ALA A 124 -7.23 -7.23 9.80
CA ALA A 124 -6.28 -6.30 10.43
C ALA A 124 -6.59 -4.83 10.12
N GLY A 125 -7.20 -4.55 8.95
CA GLY A 125 -7.64 -3.22 8.53
C GLY A 125 -8.99 -2.75 9.10
N ASN A 126 -9.60 -3.49 10.05
CA ASN A 126 -10.91 -3.17 10.61
C ASN A 126 -10.84 -3.07 12.14
N LEU A 127 -11.38 -2.00 12.71
CA LEU A 127 -11.39 -1.76 14.15
C LEU A 127 -12.79 -1.96 14.75
N CYS A 128 -12.85 -2.70 15.86
CA CYS A 128 -14.03 -2.85 16.70
C CYS A 128 -13.68 -2.55 18.16
N ARG A 129 -14.49 -1.72 18.83
CA ARG A 129 -14.30 -1.38 20.25
C ARG A 129 -15.12 -2.26 21.18
N CYS A 130 -16.18 -2.90 20.70
CA CYS A 130 -17.20 -3.53 21.53
C CYS A 130 -16.95 -5.03 21.80
N THR A 131 -16.62 -5.81 20.75
CA THR A 131 -16.71 -7.28 20.77
C THR A 131 -15.47 -8.00 21.28
N GLY A 132 -14.31 -7.32 21.32
CA GLY A 132 -13.02 -7.96 21.58
C GLY A 132 -12.56 -8.91 20.44
N TYR A 133 -13.17 -8.81 19.25
CA TYR A 133 -12.86 -9.51 17.99
C TYR A 133 -13.17 -11.02 17.95
N ALA A 134 -13.13 -11.75 19.06
CA ALA A 134 -13.32 -13.22 19.06
C ALA A 134 -14.58 -13.67 18.33
N PRO A 135 -15.78 -13.06 18.54
CA PRO A 135 -16.98 -13.45 17.80
C PRO A 135 -16.88 -13.16 16.30
N ILE A 136 -16.15 -12.12 15.89
CA ILE A 136 -15.95 -11.77 14.48
C ILE A 136 -15.02 -12.79 13.82
N LEU A 137 -13.95 -13.19 14.49
CA LEU A 137 -13.05 -14.26 14.02
C LEU A 137 -13.80 -15.59 13.88
N ALA A 138 -14.60 -15.97 14.89
CA ALA A 138 -15.45 -17.15 14.81
C ALA A 138 -16.43 -17.09 13.61
N ALA A 139 -16.99 -15.91 13.32
CA ALA A 139 -17.83 -15.72 12.13
C ALA A 139 -17.06 -15.91 10.84
N GLY A 140 -15.80 -15.42 10.78
CA GLY A 140 -14.92 -15.58 9.63
C GLY A 140 -14.58 -17.06 9.35
N GLU A 141 -14.39 -17.87 10.36
CA GLU A 141 -14.20 -19.32 10.23
C GLU A 141 -15.49 -20.01 9.81
N LYS A 142 -16.60 -19.68 10.48
CA LYS A 142 -17.91 -20.29 10.26
C LYS A 142 -18.47 -20.03 8.86
N MET A 143 -18.20 -18.89 8.24
CA MET A 143 -18.75 -18.53 6.93
C MET A 143 -18.40 -19.54 5.82
N PHE A 144 -17.33 -20.32 5.98
CA PHE A 144 -16.94 -21.35 5.02
C PHE A 144 -17.70 -22.67 5.16
N GLN A 145 -18.53 -22.81 6.19
CA GLN A 145 -19.37 -24.01 6.43
C GLN A 145 -20.71 -23.92 5.68
N TYR A 146 -21.07 -22.75 5.14
CA TYR A 146 -22.29 -22.58 4.35
C TYR A 146 -22.06 -22.95 2.88
N GLU A 147 -23.17 -23.22 2.17
CA GLU A 147 -23.10 -23.44 0.72
C GLU A 147 -22.47 -22.25 0.01
N LYS A 148 -21.67 -22.55 -1.02
CA LYS A 148 -21.01 -21.52 -1.82
C LYS A 148 -22.04 -20.67 -2.55
N THR A 149 -22.01 -19.36 -2.33
CA THR A 149 -22.69 -18.40 -3.18
C THR A 149 -21.88 -18.19 -4.46
N GLN A 150 -22.57 -18.14 -5.60
CA GLN A 150 -21.90 -17.85 -6.87
C GLN A 150 -21.35 -16.42 -6.86
N SER A 151 -20.07 -16.27 -7.23
CA SER A 151 -19.50 -14.96 -7.51
C SER A 151 -19.99 -14.50 -8.88
N SER A 152 -20.48 -13.26 -8.99
CA SER A 152 -20.76 -12.64 -10.27
C SER A 152 -19.46 -12.47 -11.06
N SER A 153 -19.42 -12.98 -12.31
CA SER A 153 -18.33 -12.68 -13.23
C SER A 153 -18.41 -11.20 -13.66
N PHE A 154 -17.28 -10.52 -13.62
CA PHE A 154 -17.21 -9.11 -14.01
C PHE A 154 -16.96 -9.01 -15.52
N SER A 155 -17.83 -8.30 -16.24
CA SER A 155 -17.58 -7.91 -17.62
C SER A 155 -16.82 -6.58 -17.65
N GLN A 156 -15.82 -6.49 -18.51
CA GLN A 156 -15.10 -5.23 -18.75
C GLN A 156 -16.05 -4.20 -19.37
N LEU A 157 -16.37 -3.13 -18.64
CA LEU A 157 -17.40 -2.18 -19.03
C LEU A 157 -16.94 -1.09 -20.00
N ALA A 158 -15.68 -0.71 -19.95
CA ALA A 158 -15.19 0.47 -20.65
C ALA A 158 -13.86 0.20 -21.35
N GLN A 159 -13.76 0.59 -22.63
CA GLN A 159 -12.54 0.43 -23.44
C GLN A 159 -11.76 1.75 -23.57
N ASP A 160 -12.43 2.90 -23.56
CA ASP A 160 -11.81 4.21 -23.74
C ASP A 160 -11.49 4.91 -22.43
N GLY A 161 -10.44 5.72 -22.41
CA GLY A 161 -10.07 6.55 -21.27
C GLY A 161 -11.13 7.62 -20.93
N VAL A 162 -11.07 8.15 -19.72
CA VAL A 162 -11.92 9.25 -19.24
C VAL A 162 -11.13 10.55 -19.25
N HIS A 163 -11.75 11.65 -19.66
CA HIS A 163 -11.13 12.97 -19.59
C HIS A 163 -12.13 14.06 -19.18
N HIS A 164 -11.75 14.79 -18.16
CA HIS A 164 -12.36 16.04 -17.73
C HIS A 164 -11.29 16.89 -17.02
N ARG A 165 -11.46 18.23 -17.03
CA ARG A 165 -10.51 19.16 -16.38
C ARG A 165 -10.17 18.77 -14.94
N ARG A 166 -11.12 18.29 -14.14
CA ARG A 166 -10.89 17.89 -12.75
C ARG A 166 -10.29 16.50 -12.60
N PHE A 167 -10.68 15.56 -13.48
CA PHE A 167 -10.27 14.15 -13.35
C PHE A 167 -10.13 13.48 -14.72
N SER A 168 -9.03 12.76 -14.89
CA SER A 168 -8.77 11.96 -16.09
C SER A 168 -8.27 10.58 -15.71
N ALA A 169 -8.67 9.55 -16.47
CA ALA A 169 -8.22 8.18 -16.30
C ALA A 169 -7.80 7.61 -17.67
N PRO A 170 -6.56 7.86 -18.11
CA PRO A 170 -6.00 7.31 -19.34
C PRO A 170 -5.86 5.78 -19.25
N ARG A 171 -5.89 5.10 -20.40
CA ARG A 171 -5.73 3.65 -20.54
C ARG A 171 -4.39 3.22 -21.10
N THR A 172 -3.71 4.13 -21.79
CA THR A 172 -2.41 3.89 -22.43
C THR A 172 -1.39 4.96 -22.03
N LEU A 173 -0.10 4.64 -22.20
CA LEU A 173 0.96 5.64 -22.01
C LEU A 173 0.81 6.83 -22.95
N ALA A 174 0.35 6.63 -24.17
CA ALA A 174 0.12 7.71 -25.13
C ALA A 174 -0.96 8.70 -24.64
N GLU A 175 -2.09 8.18 -24.13
CA GLU A 175 -3.14 9.00 -23.51
C GLU A 175 -2.64 9.71 -22.26
N LEU A 176 -1.87 9.02 -21.41
CA LEU A 176 -1.26 9.60 -20.22
C LEU A 176 -0.36 10.78 -20.59
N GLN A 177 0.55 10.60 -21.53
CA GLN A 177 1.47 11.66 -21.98
C GLN A 177 0.76 12.89 -22.50
N ALA A 178 -0.36 12.73 -23.22
CA ALA A 178 -1.18 13.83 -23.71
C ALA A 178 -1.85 14.65 -22.59
N LEU A 179 -2.03 14.07 -21.40
CA LEU A 179 -2.65 14.69 -20.23
C LEU A 179 -1.62 15.31 -19.26
N LEU A 180 -0.34 14.97 -19.41
CA LEU A 180 0.69 15.44 -18.48
C LEU A 180 1.06 16.90 -18.78
N HIS A 181 0.98 17.73 -17.75
CA HIS A 181 1.45 19.11 -17.73
C HIS A 181 1.96 19.46 -16.31
N PRO A 182 2.72 20.55 -16.12
CA PRO A 182 3.32 20.89 -14.81
C PRO A 182 2.35 21.02 -13.64
N GLY A 183 1.06 21.23 -13.89
CA GLY A 183 0.00 21.33 -12.88
C GLY A 183 -0.80 20.05 -12.67
N ALA A 184 -0.47 18.94 -13.35
CA ALA A 184 -1.18 17.68 -13.20
C ALA A 184 -0.85 16.99 -11.86
N THR A 185 -1.89 16.54 -11.15
CA THR A 185 -1.75 15.75 -9.93
C THR A 185 -1.86 14.28 -10.29
N LEU A 186 -0.75 13.54 -10.20
CA LEU A 186 -0.73 12.10 -10.50
C LEU A 186 -1.29 11.30 -9.33
N LEU A 187 -2.27 10.46 -9.63
CA LEU A 187 -2.96 9.60 -8.68
C LEU A 187 -2.61 8.13 -8.95
N GLY A 188 -1.88 7.49 -8.04
CA GLY A 188 -1.71 6.04 -8.01
C GLY A 188 -2.92 5.38 -7.33
N GLY A 189 -2.79 5.02 -6.06
CA GLY A 189 -3.85 4.36 -5.28
C GLY A 189 -4.70 5.25 -4.38
N GLY A 190 -4.40 6.54 -4.27
CA GLY A 190 -5.18 7.50 -3.48
C GLY A 190 -4.96 7.45 -1.96
N THR A 191 -4.21 6.50 -1.44
CA THR A 191 -4.09 6.25 0.01
C THR A 191 -3.40 7.37 0.81
N ASP A 192 -2.64 8.25 0.15
CA ASP A 192 -2.11 9.48 0.74
C ASP A 192 -2.87 10.71 0.21
N LEU A 193 -3.08 10.79 -1.11
CA LEU A 193 -3.75 11.93 -1.75
C LEU A 193 -5.20 12.10 -1.27
N GLY A 194 -5.90 11.01 -0.94
CA GLY A 194 -7.24 11.04 -0.36
C GLY A 194 -7.30 11.81 0.97
N LEU A 195 -6.20 11.81 1.75
CA LEU A 195 -6.12 12.59 3.00
C LEU A 195 -6.10 14.10 2.75
N SER A 196 -5.64 14.54 1.59
CA SER A 196 -5.72 15.97 1.22
C SER A 196 -7.16 16.44 1.12
N ILE A 197 -8.09 15.57 0.71
CA ILE A 197 -9.52 15.87 0.66
C ILE A 197 -10.15 15.77 2.06
N THR A 198 -9.94 14.64 2.75
CA THR A 198 -10.71 14.31 3.96
C THR A 198 -10.17 14.98 5.22
N LYS A 199 -8.85 15.23 5.31
CA LYS A 199 -8.20 15.82 6.49
C LYS A 199 -7.74 17.25 6.28
N GLN A 200 -7.32 17.58 5.06
CA GLN A 200 -6.85 18.94 4.76
C GLN A 200 -7.94 19.79 4.08
N LEU A 201 -9.11 19.19 3.76
CA LEU A 201 -10.26 19.84 3.13
C LEU A 201 -9.88 20.56 1.82
N ARG A 202 -8.92 19.99 1.08
CA ARG A 202 -8.48 20.55 -0.20
C ARG A 202 -9.33 20.02 -1.35
N GLU A 203 -9.68 20.91 -2.26
CA GLU A 203 -10.17 20.51 -3.57
C GLU A 203 -9.00 20.06 -4.45
N LEU A 204 -9.18 18.95 -5.16
CA LEU A 204 -8.21 18.44 -6.12
C LEU A 204 -8.69 18.78 -7.54
N ASP A 205 -7.82 19.38 -8.32
CA ASP A 205 -8.01 19.63 -9.74
C ASP A 205 -6.90 18.98 -10.57
N ASN A 206 -7.15 18.76 -11.85
CA ASN A 206 -6.19 18.17 -12.80
C ASN A 206 -5.63 16.81 -12.32
N VAL A 207 -6.48 15.99 -11.72
CA VAL A 207 -6.09 14.65 -11.24
C VAL A 207 -6.02 13.69 -12.44
N VAL A 208 -4.87 13.02 -12.59
CA VAL A 208 -4.65 12.00 -13.61
C VAL A 208 -4.41 10.65 -12.93
N TYR A 209 -5.37 9.74 -13.08
CA TYR A 209 -5.34 8.42 -12.47
C TYR A 209 -4.49 7.44 -13.29
N LEU A 210 -3.45 6.90 -12.69
CA LEU A 210 -2.50 6.00 -13.34
C LEU A 210 -2.94 4.54 -13.34
N GLY A 211 -3.85 4.15 -12.45
CA GLY A 211 -4.23 2.75 -12.23
C GLY A 211 -4.91 2.03 -13.40
N ASN A 212 -5.36 2.79 -14.42
CA ASN A 212 -5.95 2.22 -15.62
C ASN A 212 -4.97 2.13 -16.81
N VAL A 213 -3.75 2.68 -16.70
CA VAL A 213 -2.74 2.62 -17.77
C VAL A 213 -2.12 1.23 -17.81
N ALA A 214 -2.38 0.48 -18.88
CA ALA A 214 -2.00 -0.92 -18.99
C ALA A 214 -0.50 -1.16 -18.82
N GLU A 215 0.32 -0.35 -19.47
CA GLU A 215 1.79 -0.47 -19.46
C GLU A 215 2.41 -0.11 -18.09
N LEU A 216 1.66 0.58 -17.22
CA LEU A 216 2.09 0.85 -15.83
C LEU A 216 1.69 -0.26 -14.86
N ARG A 217 0.92 -1.25 -15.29
CA ARG A 217 0.51 -2.40 -14.47
C ARG A 217 1.33 -3.66 -14.73
N GLU A 218 2.32 -3.57 -15.59
CA GLU A 218 3.21 -4.70 -15.91
C GLU A 218 4.07 -5.08 -14.69
N LEU A 219 4.20 -6.36 -14.46
CA LEU A 219 5.04 -6.96 -13.42
C LEU A 219 5.87 -8.08 -14.05
N ASP A 220 7.12 -7.78 -14.38
CA ASP A 220 7.99 -8.67 -15.12
C ASP A 220 9.09 -9.25 -14.22
N ASP A 221 9.29 -10.57 -14.35
CA ASP A 221 10.28 -11.31 -13.58
C ASP A 221 11.47 -11.71 -14.48
N PHE A 222 12.50 -10.87 -14.54
CA PHE A 222 13.73 -11.09 -15.29
C PHE A 222 14.72 -11.96 -14.49
N PRO A 223 15.73 -12.56 -15.12
CA PRO A 223 16.72 -13.38 -14.41
C PRO A 223 17.44 -12.66 -13.28
N ASP A 224 17.75 -11.37 -13.45
CA ASP A 224 18.56 -10.54 -12.54
C ASP A 224 17.76 -9.52 -11.70
N HIS A 225 16.51 -9.23 -12.09
CA HIS A 225 15.68 -8.25 -11.39
C HIS A 225 14.18 -8.49 -11.59
N LEU A 226 13.37 -7.91 -10.70
CA LEU A 226 11.94 -7.67 -10.94
C LEU A 226 11.76 -6.27 -11.51
N ARG A 227 10.88 -6.13 -12.52
CA ARG A 227 10.42 -4.84 -13.01
C ARG A 227 8.97 -4.66 -12.61
N ILE A 228 8.68 -3.64 -11.82
CA ILE A 228 7.37 -3.36 -11.23
C ILE A 228 6.86 -2.05 -11.80
N GLY A 229 5.78 -2.06 -12.57
CA GLY A 229 5.17 -0.90 -13.17
C GLY A 229 4.66 0.11 -12.14
N GLY A 230 4.60 1.39 -12.53
CA GLY A 230 4.29 2.51 -11.62
C GLY A 230 2.88 2.49 -11.03
N ALA A 231 1.95 1.72 -11.61
CA ALA A 231 0.58 1.57 -11.10
C ALA A 231 0.31 0.20 -10.43
N VAL A 232 1.32 -0.66 -10.31
CA VAL A 232 1.20 -1.96 -9.62
C VAL A 232 1.00 -1.72 -8.13
N THR A 233 -0.06 -2.31 -7.57
CA THR A 233 -0.41 -2.19 -6.16
C THR A 233 0.45 -3.08 -5.27
N TYR A 234 0.45 -2.82 -3.96
CA TYR A 234 1.12 -3.69 -2.98
C TYR A 234 0.58 -5.11 -3.01
N THR A 235 -0.73 -5.28 -3.16
CA THR A 235 -1.36 -6.60 -3.24
C THR A 235 -0.86 -7.38 -4.46
N GLU A 236 -0.75 -6.73 -5.62
CA GLU A 236 -0.26 -7.36 -6.86
C GLU A 236 1.23 -7.68 -6.78
N ALA A 237 2.05 -6.79 -6.22
CA ALA A 237 3.51 -6.97 -6.11
C ALA A 237 3.92 -7.97 -5.01
N HIS A 238 3.06 -8.21 -4.00
CA HIS A 238 3.42 -8.94 -2.78
C HIS A 238 4.08 -10.28 -3.03
N ALA A 239 3.45 -11.14 -3.84
CA ALA A 239 3.96 -12.50 -4.09
C ALA A 239 5.32 -12.49 -4.80
N ALA A 240 5.54 -11.58 -5.74
CA ALA A 240 6.81 -11.45 -6.45
C ALA A 240 7.92 -10.95 -5.51
N LEU A 241 7.64 -9.94 -4.71
CA LEU A 241 8.58 -9.39 -3.74
C LEU A 241 8.90 -10.37 -2.60
N ALA A 242 7.90 -11.14 -2.13
CA ALA A 242 8.09 -12.18 -1.12
C ALA A 242 9.00 -13.33 -1.60
N ARG A 243 9.01 -13.62 -2.91
CA ARG A 243 9.94 -14.59 -3.51
C ARG A 243 11.39 -14.11 -3.52
N LEU A 244 11.64 -12.79 -3.53
CA LEU A 244 13.00 -12.26 -3.40
C LEU A 244 13.57 -12.55 -2.01
N HIS A 245 12.78 -12.31 -0.96
CA HIS A 245 13.13 -12.65 0.41
C HIS A 245 11.87 -12.65 1.30
N PRO A 246 11.70 -13.66 2.20
CA PRO A 246 10.50 -13.76 3.05
C PRO A 246 10.29 -12.55 3.97
N ASP A 247 11.34 -11.88 4.43
CA ASP A 247 11.22 -10.68 5.26
C ASP A 247 10.57 -9.53 4.51
N ILE A 248 10.77 -9.42 3.19
CA ILE A 248 10.09 -8.41 2.37
C ILE A 248 8.59 -8.72 2.33
N GLY A 249 8.22 -10.00 2.15
CA GLY A 249 6.83 -10.42 2.18
C GLY A 249 6.15 -10.09 3.51
N GLU A 250 6.81 -10.39 4.64
CA GLU A 250 6.29 -10.10 5.98
C GLU A 250 6.20 -8.59 6.25
N LEU A 251 7.20 -7.81 5.85
CA LEU A 251 7.16 -6.36 5.98
C LEU A 251 5.98 -5.76 5.22
N LEU A 252 5.75 -6.21 3.97
CA LEU A 252 4.63 -5.75 3.16
C LEU A 252 3.28 -6.23 3.70
N ARG A 253 3.19 -7.44 4.28
CA ARG A 253 1.99 -7.93 4.95
C ARG A 253 1.57 -6.99 6.09
N ARG A 254 2.53 -6.45 6.84
CA ARG A 254 2.34 -5.53 7.96
C ARG A 254 2.18 -4.06 7.55
N LEU A 255 2.27 -3.75 6.25
CA LEU A 255 2.09 -2.40 5.73
C LEU A 255 0.60 -2.09 5.57
N GLY A 256 0.04 -1.28 6.46
CA GLY A 256 -1.37 -0.93 6.45
C GLY A 256 -2.31 -2.15 6.50
N GLY A 257 -3.60 -1.93 6.38
CA GLY A 257 -4.60 -2.98 6.21
C GLY A 257 -4.67 -3.53 4.77
N ALA A 258 -5.37 -4.62 4.57
CA ALA A 258 -5.65 -5.20 3.24
C ALA A 258 -6.25 -4.16 2.29
N GLN A 259 -7.13 -3.29 2.78
CA GLN A 259 -7.77 -2.21 2.04
C GLN A 259 -6.78 -1.17 1.49
N VAL A 260 -5.73 -0.88 2.27
CA VAL A 260 -4.66 0.06 1.86
C VAL A 260 -3.74 -0.61 0.83
N ARG A 261 -3.38 -1.87 1.05
CA ARG A 261 -2.53 -2.63 0.10
C ARG A 261 -3.20 -2.90 -1.24
N ALA A 262 -4.53 -3.05 -1.25
CA ALA A 262 -5.30 -3.25 -2.48
C ALA A 262 -5.29 -2.04 -3.43
N CYS A 263 -5.11 -0.83 -2.89
CA CYS A 263 -5.09 0.42 -3.66
C CYS A 263 -3.70 1.02 -3.77
N GLY A 264 -2.96 1.08 -2.66
CA GLY A 264 -1.65 1.73 -2.58
C GLY A 264 -0.66 1.10 -3.56
N THR A 265 0.07 1.94 -4.30
CA THR A 265 1.09 1.50 -5.25
C THR A 265 2.50 1.69 -4.67
N LEU A 266 3.41 0.80 -5.04
CA LEU A 266 4.81 0.90 -4.61
C LEU A 266 5.44 2.23 -5.09
N ALA A 267 5.20 2.61 -6.36
CA ALA A 267 5.69 3.86 -6.92
C ALA A 267 5.05 5.10 -6.25
N GLY A 268 3.76 5.03 -5.88
CA GLY A 268 3.08 6.10 -5.16
C GLY A 268 3.71 6.34 -3.78
N ASN A 269 4.06 5.28 -3.05
CA ASN A 269 4.76 5.40 -1.77
C ASN A 269 6.16 6.00 -1.93
N ILE A 270 6.91 5.60 -2.96
CA ILE A 270 8.21 6.17 -3.30
C ILE A 270 8.07 7.66 -3.65
N ALA A 271 7.12 8.02 -4.53
CA ALA A 271 6.92 9.41 -4.95
C ALA A 271 6.47 10.33 -3.81
N ASN A 272 5.71 9.81 -2.83
CA ASN A 272 5.31 10.55 -1.63
C ASN A 272 6.50 10.93 -0.74
N GLY A 273 7.57 10.14 -0.75
CA GLY A 273 8.83 10.45 -0.07
C GLY A 273 8.72 10.54 1.46
N SER A 274 7.84 9.75 2.07
CA SER A 274 7.71 9.71 3.54
C SER A 274 9.00 9.20 4.19
N PRO A 275 9.56 9.90 5.21
CA PRO A 275 10.74 9.43 5.94
C PRO A 275 10.51 8.12 6.71
N ILE A 276 9.25 7.75 6.91
CA ILE A 276 8.82 6.54 7.63
C ILE A 276 8.11 5.52 6.73
N GLY A 277 8.24 5.66 5.40
CA GLY A 277 7.71 4.69 4.45
C GLY A 277 8.51 3.38 4.49
N ASP A 278 7.82 2.27 4.64
CA ASP A 278 8.44 0.96 4.87
C ASP A 278 9.07 0.34 3.62
N SER A 279 8.66 0.78 2.43
CA SER A 279 9.16 0.20 1.17
C SER A 279 10.58 0.65 0.83
N MET A 280 10.93 1.89 1.14
CA MET A 280 12.19 2.47 0.69
C MET A 280 13.43 1.81 1.31
N PRO A 281 13.46 1.45 2.61
CA PRO A 281 14.66 0.81 3.18
C PRO A 281 15.06 -0.48 2.46
N PHE A 282 14.14 -1.41 2.20
CA PHE A 282 14.52 -2.65 1.52
C PHE A 282 14.86 -2.41 0.04
N LEU A 283 14.17 -1.52 -0.65
CA LEU A 283 14.48 -1.17 -2.04
C LEU A 283 15.86 -0.52 -2.18
N ILE A 284 16.20 0.40 -1.28
CA ILE A 284 17.52 1.05 -1.24
C ILE A 284 18.62 0.03 -0.92
N ALA A 285 18.40 -0.85 0.07
CA ALA A 285 19.37 -1.88 0.44
C ALA A 285 19.64 -2.87 -0.70
N LEU A 286 18.61 -3.19 -1.50
CA LEU A 286 18.74 -4.02 -2.71
C LEU A 286 19.38 -3.29 -3.90
N GLY A 287 19.56 -1.96 -3.82
CA GLY A 287 20.12 -1.18 -4.94
C GLY A 287 19.11 -0.91 -6.06
N SER A 288 17.83 -0.81 -5.72
CA SER A 288 16.77 -0.56 -6.70
C SER A 288 16.93 0.76 -7.44
N SER A 289 16.45 0.80 -8.67
CA SER A 289 16.41 2.00 -9.50
C SER A 289 15.00 2.29 -10.02
N LEU A 290 14.77 3.54 -10.38
CA LEU A 290 13.51 4.04 -10.92
C LEU A 290 13.68 4.37 -12.39
N GLU A 291 12.78 3.86 -13.22
CA GLU A 291 12.60 4.30 -14.61
C GLU A 291 11.65 5.51 -14.58
N LEU A 292 12.18 6.69 -14.87
CA LEU A 292 11.41 7.93 -14.95
C LEU A 292 11.13 8.28 -16.40
N GLN A 293 9.92 8.77 -16.70
CA GLN A 293 9.52 9.13 -18.06
C GLN A 293 8.78 10.47 -18.12
N SER A 294 9.07 11.25 -19.15
CA SER A 294 8.32 12.45 -19.57
C SER A 294 8.29 12.50 -21.10
N GLY A 295 7.13 12.38 -21.72
CA GLY A 295 7.01 12.22 -23.16
C GLY A 295 7.81 11.01 -23.66
N SER A 296 8.65 11.19 -24.67
CA SER A 296 9.57 10.16 -25.18
C SER A 296 10.86 10.01 -24.38
N ARG A 297 11.17 10.97 -23.49
CA ARG A 297 12.40 10.94 -22.70
C ARG A 297 12.26 9.97 -21.52
N GLN A 298 13.26 9.12 -21.40
CA GLN A 298 13.37 8.18 -20.26
C GLN A 298 14.75 8.35 -19.63
N ARG A 299 14.82 8.21 -18.32
CA ARG A 299 16.07 8.14 -17.55
C ARG A 299 15.92 7.21 -16.35
N THR A 300 17.04 6.66 -15.92
CA THR A 300 17.11 5.80 -14.73
C THR A 300 17.81 6.55 -13.61
N VAL A 301 17.27 6.43 -12.39
CA VAL A 301 17.84 7.02 -11.17
C VAL A 301 17.89 5.94 -10.09
N LEU A 302 19.03 5.77 -9.43
CA LEU A 302 19.09 4.92 -8.22
C LEU A 302 18.16 5.49 -7.15
N LEU A 303 17.38 4.63 -6.48
CA LEU A 303 16.40 5.08 -5.49
C LEU A 303 17.06 5.85 -4.34
N GLU A 304 18.27 5.47 -3.93
CA GLU A 304 19.04 6.19 -2.90
C GLU A 304 19.35 7.66 -3.27
N ASN A 305 19.37 8.01 -4.56
CA ASN A 305 19.61 9.36 -5.08
C ASN A 305 18.30 10.08 -5.48
N PHE A 306 17.15 9.45 -5.28
CA PHE A 306 15.87 10.01 -5.70
C PHE A 306 15.36 11.11 -4.76
N TYR A 307 15.70 11.05 -3.49
CA TYR A 307 15.26 12.03 -2.49
C TYR A 307 16.28 13.16 -2.34
N THR A 308 15.84 14.39 -2.59
CA THR A 308 16.67 15.60 -2.48
C THR A 308 16.44 16.36 -1.17
N GLY A 309 15.47 15.92 -0.35
CA GLY A 309 15.14 16.51 0.94
C GLY A 309 13.77 16.02 1.44
N TYR A 310 13.33 16.53 2.58
CA TYR A 310 12.02 16.15 3.16
C TYR A 310 10.89 16.41 2.16
N ARG A 311 10.20 15.33 1.74
CA ARG A 311 9.14 15.34 0.71
C ARG A 311 9.55 16.01 -0.61
N LYS A 312 10.83 15.99 -0.94
CA LYS A 312 11.35 16.48 -2.22
C LYS A 312 12.03 15.34 -2.95
N THR A 313 11.70 15.22 -4.23
CA THR A 313 12.21 14.18 -5.10
C THR A 313 12.96 14.76 -6.30
N ALA A 314 13.71 13.93 -7.00
CA ALA A 314 14.42 14.29 -8.22
C ALA A 314 13.52 14.29 -9.47
N LEU A 315 12.20 14.13 -9.33
CA LEU A 315 11.26 14.25 -10.45
C LEU A 315 11.31 15.65 -11.04
N GLN A 316 11.40 15.69 -12.36
CA GLN A 316 11.28 16.93 -13.13
C GLN A 316 9.82 17.21 -13.50
N PRO A 317 9.44 18.44 -13.83
CA PRO A 317 8.09 18.75 -14.27
C PRO A 317 7.63 17.84 -15.42
N GLY A 318 6.45 17.21 -15.26
CA GLY A 318 5.90 16.30 -16.24
C GLY A 318 6.51 14.89 -16.23
N GLU A 319 7.44 14.59 -15.33
CA GLU A 319 7.94 13.22 -15.13
C GLU A 319 7.02 12.40 -14.20
N PHE A 320 6.99 11.10 -14.45
CA PHE A 320 6.37 10.10 -13.58
C PHE A 320 7.27 8.87 -13.46
N ILE A 321 7.05 8.08 -12.41
CA ILE A 321 7.71 6.78 -12.22
C ILE A 321 7.00 5.77 -13.12
N ARG A 322 7.68 5.37 -14.21
CA ARG A 322 7.20 4.36 -15.14
C ARG A 322 7.29 2.96 -14.54
N ALA A 323 8.43 2.64 -13.95
CA ALA A 323 8.66 1.36 -13.28
C ALA A 323 9.76 1.45 -12.23
N ILE A 324 9.81 0.43 -11.38
CA ILE A 324 10.84 0.20 -10.36
C ILE A 324 11.58 -1.07 -10.76
N ARG A 325 12.90 -1.02 -10.87
CA ARG A 325 13.76 -2.19 -11.06
C ARG A 325 14.33 -2.61 -9.70
N VAL A 326 14.00 -3.81 -9.27
CA VAL A 326 14.43 -4.38 -7.98
C VAL A 326 15.39 -5.53 -8.26
N PRO A 327 16.70 -5.37 -8.01
CA PRO A 327 17.67 -6.45 -8.20
C PRO A 327 17.34 -7.66 -7.35
N LYS A 328 17.57 -8.86 -7.90
CA LYS A 328 17.50 -10.11 -7.14
C LYS A 328 18.76 -10.30 -6.29
N LEU A 329 18.59 -10.99 -5.18
CA LEU A 329 19.73 -11.34 -4.31
C LEU A 329 20.65 -12.34 -5.01
N ALA A 330 21.96 -12.09 -4.96
CA ALA A 330 22.95 -13.05 -5.41
C ALA A 330 22.98 -14.29 -4.51
N SER A 331 23.43 -15.41 -5.08
CA SER A 331 23.62 -16.63 -4.29
C SER A 331 24.65 -16.41 -3.17
N GLY A 332 24.27 -16.72 -1.94
CA GLY A 332 25.12 -16.52 -0.75
C GLY A 332 25.04 -15.11 -0.15
N ALA A 333 24.32 -14.18 -0.77
CA ALA A 333 24.07 -12.88 -0.17
C ALA A 333 23.21 -13.02 1.09
N ARG A 334 23.48 -12.19 2.10
CA ARG A 334 22.68 -12.09 3.32
C ARG A 334 21.81 -10.86 3.24
N PHE A 335 20.53 -11.05 3.56
CA PHE A 335 19.56 -9.95 3.59
C PHE A 335 18.63 -10.12 4.81
N ALA A 336 18.22 -8.99 5.41
CA ALA A 336 17.14 -8.95 6.38
C ALA A 336 16.44 -7.61 6.33
N ALA A 337 15.13 -7.61 6.58
CA ALA A 337 14.33 -6.40 6.72
C ALA A 337 13.52 -6.45 8.04
N TYR A 338 13.48 -5.32 8.74
CA TYR A 338 12.86 -5.21 10.05
C TYR A 338 11.91 -4.01 10.11
N LYS A 339 10.75 -4.22 10.74
CA LYS A 339 9.77 -3.17 11.04
C LYS A 339 9.54 -3.10 12.55
N ILE A 340 9.88 -1.98 13.16
CA ILE A 340 9.65 -1.72 14.58
C ILE A 340 8.58 -0.66 14.73
N SER A 341 7.47 -1.02 15.34
CA SER A 341 6.30 -0.18 15.58
C SER A 341 5.69 -0.50 16.95
N LYS A 342 4.81 0.35 17.47
CA LYS A 342 4.16 0.14 18.78
C LYS A 342 3.13 -0.99 18.73
N ARG A 343 2.39 -1.12 17.62
CA ARG A 343 1.46 -2.22 17.35
C ARG A 343 2.08 -3.14 16.31
N PHE A 344 1.67 -4.39 16.31
CA PHE A 344 2.19 -5.37 15.36
C PHE A 344 1.68 -5.09 13.93
N ASP A 345 0.36 -4.98 13.75
CA ASP A 345 -0.27 -4.70 12.47
C ASP A 345 -0.72 -3.24 12.37
N GLN A 346 -0.84 -2.75 11.13
CA GLN A 346 -1.43 -1.49 10.76
C GLN A 346 -0.89 -0.29 11.57
N ASP A 347 0.42 -0.27 11.80
CA ASP A 347 1.07 0.82 12.54
C ASP A 347 2.25 1.38 11.76
N ILE A 348 2.53 2.66 11.98
CA ILE A 348 3.63 3.38 11.36
C ILE A 348 4.93 3.02 12.08
N SER A 349 5.97 2.72 11.31
CA SER A 349 7.28 2.37 11.85
C SER A 349 7.90 3.50 12.66
N ALA A 350 8.40 3.19 13.86
CA ALA A 350 9.38 4.01 14.53
C ALA A 350 10.74 3.91 13.82
N VAL A 351 11.15 2.67 13.49
CA VAL A 351 12.33 2.37 12.68
C VAL A 351 11.96 1.26 11.69
N CYS A 352 12.26 1.46 10.42
CA CYS A 352 12.27 0.41 9.41
C CYS A 352 13.71 0.28 8.90
N ALA A 353 14.30 -0.91 8.96
CA ALA A 353 15.69 -1.14 8.59
C ALA A 353 15.81 -2.32 7.62
N ALA A 354 16.68 -2.19 6.62
CA ALA A 354 17.05 -3.28 5.75
C ALA A 354 18.57 -3.35 5.61
N PHE A 355 19.10 -4.55 5.74
CA PHE A 355 20.52 -4.83 5.67
C PHE A 355 20.78 -5.87 4.59
N HIS A 356 21.72 -5.59 3.71
CA HIS A 356 22.15 -6.47 2.63
C HIS A 356 23.68 -6.56 2.62
N VAL A 357 24.22 -7.77 2.57
CA VAL A 357 25.66 -8.03 2.47
C VAL A 357 25.89 -9.09 1.40
N ASP A 358 26.70 -8.74 0.40
CA ASP A 358 27.14 -9.61 -0.67
C ASP A 358 28.68 -9.58 -0.75
N GLY A 359 29.31 -10.64 -0.30
CA GLY A 359 30.75 -10.70 -0.12
C GLY A 359 31.26 -9.58 0.81
N LYS A 360 32.04 -8.64 0.24
CA LYS A 360 32.55 -7.46 0.95
C LYS A 360 31.64 -6.23 0.85
N ASN A 361 30.61 -6.28 0.01
CA ASN A 361 29.73 -5.15 -0.22
C ASN A 361 28.60 -5.17 0.81
N ALA A 362 28.50 -4.13 1.62
CA ALA A 362 27.40 -3.90 2.55
C ALA A 362 26.52 -2.74 2.06
N ARG A 363 25.20 -2.88 2.19
CA ARG A 363 24.23 -1.83 1.94
C ARG A 363 23.20 -1.86 3.06
N PHE A 364 23.19 -0.82 3.86
CA PHE A 364 22.29 -0.67 5.01
C PHE A 364 21.41 0.55 4.81
N ALA A 365 20.11 0.37 4.80
CA ALA A 365 19.17 1.45 4.60
C ALA A 365 18.13 1.50 5.71
N LEU A 366 17.85 2.69 6.21
CA LEU A 366 16.96 2.91 7.35
C LEU A 366 15.96 4.02 7.07
N GLY A 367 14.71 3.78 7.49
CA GLY A 367 13.62 4.74 7.57
C GLY A 367 13.34 5.12 9.03
N GLY A 368 12.85 6.35 9.26
CA GLY A 368 12.60 6.90 10.58
C GLY A 368 13.85 7.46 11.28
N MET A 369 14.98 7.49 10.60
CA MET A 369 16.27 7.88 11.15
C MET A 369 16.77 9.25 10.66
N ALA A 370 16.19 9.77 9.56
CA ALA A 370 16.52 11.04 8.94
C ALA A 370 15.29 11.67 8.28
N ALA A 371 15.44 12.82 7.62
CA ALA A 371 14.38 13.49 6.88
C ALA A 371 13.90 12.69 5.64
N THR A 372 14.68 11.71 5.19
CA THR A 372 14.38 10.77 4.10
C THR A 372 14.87 9.38 4.49
N PRO A 373 14.30 8.29 3.95
CA PRO A 373 14.93 6.99 4.00
C PRO A 373 16.31 7.06 3.34
N ALA A 374 17.35 6.57 4.01
CA ALA A 374 18.73 6.75 3.54
C ALA A 374 19.62 5.57 3.87
N ARG A 375 20.74 5.45 3.13
CA ARG A 375 21.82 4.52 3.44
C ARG A 375 22.65 4.99 4.64
N ALA A 376 23.40 4.05 5.23
CA ALA A 376 24.34 4.25 6.33
C ALA A 376 25.79 4.01 5.86
N PRO A 377 26.39 4.87 5.03
CA PRO A 377 27.66 4.58 4.35
C PRO A 377 28.84 4.40 5.31
N ARG A 378 28.85 5.09 6.45
CA ARG A 378 29.90 4.92 7.47
C ARG A 378 29.76 3.59 8.19
N ALA A 379 28.52 3.21 8.55
CA ALA A 379 28.26 1.92 9.16
C ALA A 379 28.56 0.76 8.19
N GLU A 380 28.24 0.90 6.90
CA GLU A 380 28.58 -0.06 5.85
C GLU A 380 30.11 -0.28 5.76
N ALA A 381 30.88 0.80 5.69
CA ALA A 381 32.36 0.73 5.64
C ALA A 381 32.94 0.12 6.92
N ALA A 382 32.39 0.46 8.08
CA ALA A 382 32.84 -0.05 9.36
C ALA A 382 32.50 -1.53 9.62
N PHE A 383 31.49 -2.06 8.92
CA PHE A 383 30.97 -3.42 9.15
C PHE A 383 32.01 -4.50 8.90
N ALA A 384 32.90 -4.33 7.93
CA ALA A 384 34.04 -5.23 7.68
C ALA A 384 35.02 -5.31 8.85
N HIS A 385 35.00 -4.30 9.74
CA HIS A 385 35.90 -4.22 10.92
C HIS A 385 35.22 -4.62 12.24
N GLY A 386 33.99 -5.16 12.14
CA GLY A 386 33.19 -5.66 13.24
C GLY A 386 31.89 -4.88 13.49
N VAL A 387 30.90 -5.61 13.97
CA VAL A 387 29.54 -5.07 14.15
C VAL A 387 29.47 -3.89 15.12
N GLU A 388 30.27 -3.90 16.20
CA GLU A 388 30.27 -2.81 17.20
C GLU A 388 30.79 -1.49 16.60
N LYS A 389 31.80 -1.57 15.72
CA LYS A 389 32.30 -0.39 15.00
C LYS A 389 31.21 0.14 14.03
N ALA A 390 30.49 -0.75 13.35
CA ALA A 390 29.38 -0.37 12.48
C ALA A 390 28.23 0.23 13.30
N CYS A 391 27.91 -0.31 14.48
CA CYS A 391 26.89 0.24 15.37
C CYS A 391 27.26 1.64 15.87
N ALA A 392 28.53 1.88 16.20
CA ALA A 392 29.01 3.22 16.57
C ALA A 392 28.87 4.21 15.40
N ALA A 393 29.25 3.78 14.19
CA ALA A 393 29.16 4.60 12.97
C ALA A 393 27.72 4.96 12.57
N LEU A 394 26.69 4.18 12.95
CA LEU A 394 25.29 4.55 12.74
C LEU A 394 24.94 5.91 13.39
N ALA A 395 25.54 6.26 14.53
CA ALA A 395 25.34 7.55 15.19
C ALA A 395 25.98 8.73 14.44
N GLU A 396 26.91 8.44 13.54
CA GLU A 396 27.51 9.43 12.65
C GLU A 396 26.73 9.60 11.36
N ASP A 397 26.09 8.51 10.86
CA ASP A 397 25.24 8.52 9.69
C ASP A 397 23.87 9.17 9.95
N PHE A 398 23.32 8.98 11.16
CA PHE A 398 21.95 9.37 11.47
C PHE A 398 21.83 10.21 12.74
N LYS A 399 20.97 11.24 12.67
CA LYS A 399 20.53 12.07 13.80
C LYS A 399 19.01 12.10 13.85
N PRO A 400 18.37 11.01 14.34
CA PRO A 400 16.91 10.92 14.33
C PRO A 400 16.27 11.96 15.27
N LEU A 401 15.03 12.33 14.94
CA LEU A 401 14.21 13.22 15.75
C LEU A 401 13.46 12.44 16.83
N SER A 402 13.14 13.13 17.95
CA SER A 402 12.15 12.66 18.92
C SER A 402 10.77 13.17 18.54
N ASP A 403 9.79 12.27 18.51
CA ASP A 403 8.39 12.58 18.23
C ASP A 403 7.44 11.69 19.07
N HIS A 404 6.13 11.75 18.80
CA HIS A 404 5.11 10.93 19.49
C HIS A 404 5.27 9.41 19.26
N ARG A 405 6.05 8.98 18.26
CA ARG A 405 6.31 7.56 17.96
C ARG A 405 7.48 6.99 18.75
N ALA A 406 8.59 7.74 18.81
CA ALA A 406 9.80 7.31 19.52
C ALA A 406 10.76 8.47 19.78
N SER A 407 11.56 8.35 20.83
CA SER A 407 12.68 9.26 21.08
C SER A 407 13.85 9.00 20.12
N ALA A 408 14.69 10.01 19.91
CA ALA A 408 15.92 9.89 19.12
C ALA A 408 16.84 8.79 19.67
N TRP A 409 16.97 8.72 20.99
CA TRP A 409 17.72 7.67 21.68
C TRP A 409 17.19 6.27 21.35
N TYR A 410 15.87 6.06 21.47
CA TYR A 410 15.23 4.78 21.16
C TYR A 410 15.47 4.35 19.71
N ARG A 411 15.27 5.27 18.76
CA ARG A 411 15.47 4.98 17.33
C ARG A 411 16.90 4.54 17.04
N LEU A 412 17.90 5.24 17.58
CA LEU A 412 19.31 4.91 17.38
C LEU A 412 19.68 3.58 18.05
N THR A 413 19.26 3.38 19.30
CA THR A 413 19.50 2.14 20.04
C THR A 413 18.90 0.93 19.34
N VAL A 414 17.65 1.07 18.83
CA VAL A 414 16.97 0.01 18.08
C VAL A 414 17.71 -0.27 16.78
N ALA A 415 18.10 0.75 16.02
CA ALA A 415 18.85 0.56 14.77
C ALA A 415 20.17 -0.21 15.00
N GLN A 416 20.90 0.13 16.06
CA GLN A 416 22.12 -0.58 16.45
C GLN A 416 21.85 -2.06 16.84
N ASN A 417 20.79 -2.30 17.62
CA ASN A 417 20.40 -3.66 18.02
C ASN A 417 19.92 -4.51 16.84
N LEU A 418 19.23 -3.91 15.85
CA LEU A 418 18.87 -4.60 14.62
C LEU A 418 20.09 -4.98 13.78
N LEU A 419 21.12 -4.12 13.74
CA LEU A 419 22.37 -4.42 13.05
C LEU A 419 23.15 -5.55 13.76
N ARG A 420 23.20 -5.56 15.10
CA ARG A 420 23.74 -6.69 15.87
C ARG A 420 23.00 -7.98 15.57
N LYS A 421 21.67 -7.94 15.64
CA LYS A 421 20.82 -9.08 15.30
C LYS A 421 21.09 -9.59 13.88
N PHE A 422 21.20 -8.71 12.89
CA PHE A 422 21.56 -9.09 11.52
C PHE A 422 22.95 -9.74 11.43
N SER A 423 23.92 -9.23 12.20
CA SER A 423 25.27 -9.78 12.21
C SER A 423 25.32 -11.21 12.76
N GLU A 424 24.55 -11.50 13.80
CA GLU A 424 24.52 -12.79 14.53
C GLU A 424 23.53 -13.79 13.93
N ALA A 425 22.41 -13.30 13.39
CA ALA A 425 21.29 -14.14 13.00
C ALA A 425 21.56 -14.89 11.69
N LYS A 426 21.26 -16.16 11.70
CA LYS A 426 21.15 -16.98 10.50
C LYS A 426 19.80 -16.77 9.77
N SER A 427 18.78 -16.21 10.46
CA SER A 427 17.45 -15.89 9.91
C SER A 427 16.76 -14.79 10.71
N ALA A 428 16.12 -13.84 10.05
CA ALA A 428 15.28 -12.80 10.68
C ALA A 428 13.97 -13.35 11.30
N ARG A 429 13.54 -14.52 10.89
CA ARG A 429 12.31 -15.19 11.35
C ARG A 429 12.33 -15.65 12.81
N ALA A 430 13.46 -15.63 13.47
CA ALA A 430 13.60 -16.14 14.84
C ALA A 430 12.62 -15.50 15.87
N ILE A 431 11.98 -14.38 15.56
CA ILE A 431 10.94 -13.78 16.43
C ILE A 431 9.55 -14.36 16.13
N LEU A 432 9.26 -14.72 14.89
CA LEU A 432 7.99 -15.31 14.51
C LEU A 432 7.93 -16.82 14.83
N ASP A 433 9.08 -17.44 14.92
CA ASP A 433 9.21 -18.87 15.30
C ASP A 433 9.13 -19.09 16.82
N LEU A 434 9.12 -18.02 17.62
CA LEU A 434 8.83 -18.05 19.06
C LEU A 434 7.32 -18.04 19.29
N GLN A 435 6.60 -19.02 18.75
CA GLN A 435 5.26 -19.31 19.21
C GLN A 435 5.31 -20.10 20.50
N PRO A 436 4.44 -19.77 21.50
CA PRO A 436 4.38 -20.50 22.75
C PRO A 436 3.95 -21.94 22.57
#